data_8eef17bb5b36892902466f54f31e10f7
#
_entry.id   8eef17bb5b36892902466f54f31e10f7
#
_cell.length_a   1.000
_cell.length_b   1.000
_cell.length_c   1.000
_cell.angle_alpha   90.00
_cell.angle_beta   90.00
_cell.angle_gamma   90.00
#
_symmetry.space_group_name_H-M   'P 1'
#
loop_
_entity.id
_entity.type
_entity.pdbx_description
1 polymer ?
#
loop_
_entity_poly.entity_id
_entity_poly.type
_entity_poly.pdbx_seq_one_letter_code
_entity_poly.pdbx_strand_id
1 'polypeptide(L)'
;MLDAEGAPLSRRYYCPEDDQDLDDSEIVRGYELPNGEYVTIDDDELDALGARKSREIDLRLFTERRSLNPAWFEHAYVIVPASEGSKAYRLLAEVMHHAQRIGIATFVLREREYIIAIISDGRCLLGETLRFADELRSSDELALPEAPRQVAAALSAKLQRALSAKQAGKFDPSQLVDPGHAKLEQLIERKQKRGAVTARAETPHAEAESGADVIDLMEILKRSLRDQPKAKPKTSRKPLRR
;
A
#
# COMPACT_ATOMS: atom_id res chain seq x y z
N MET A 1 21.48 1.83 -16.22
CA MET A 1 22.92 2.08 -15.96
C MET A 1 23.63 2.14 -17.27
N LEU A 2 24.77 2.84 -17.35
CA LEU A 2 25.59 2.95 -18.56
C LEU A 2 26.98 2.42 -18.22
N ASP A 3 27.70 1.88 -19.23
CA ASP A 3 29.13 1.62 -19.11
C ASP A 3 29.97 2.91 -19.15
N ALA A 4 31.29 2.77 -19.15
CA ALA A 4 32.21 3.91 -19.17
C ALA A 4 32.15 4.73 -20.50
N GLU A 5 31.76 4.09 -21.59
CA GLU A 5 31.60 4.64 -22.94
C GLU A 5 30.19 5.22 -23.15
N GLY A 6 29.26 5.08 -22.20
CA GLY A 6 27.90 5.60 -22.23
C GLY A 6 26.87 4.70 -22.90
N ALA A 7 27.20 3.45 -23.17
CA ALA A 7 26.24 2.48 -23.70
C ALA A 7 25.31 1.91 -22.62
N PRO A 8 24.04 1.63 -22.92
CA PRO A 8 23.10 1.07 -21.96
C PRO A 8 23.46 -0.37 -21.61
N LEU A 9 23.45 -0.68 -20.30
CA LEU A 9 23.68 -2.02 -19.78
C LEU A 9 22.37 -2.79 -19.66
N SER A 10 22.37 -4.06 -20.08
CA SER A 10 21.32 -5.04 -19.80
C SER A 10 21.73 -5.99 -18.67
N ARG A 11 20.77 -6.61 -18.01
CA ARG A 11 21.01 -7.68 -17.05
C ARG A 11 20.88 -9.02 -17.76
N ARG A 12 21.74 -9.96 -17.39
CA ARG A 12 21.65 -11.36 -17.80
C ARG A 12 21.74 -12.22 -16.56
N TYR A 13 21.10 -13.36 -16.60
CA TYR A 13 21.24 -14.39 -15.59
C TYR A 13 22.35 -15.34 -16.02
N TYR A 14 23.22 -15.65 -15.08
CA TYR A 14 24.40 -16.48 -15.32
C TYR A 14 24.45 -17.59 -14.28
N CYS A 15 24.58 -18.84 -14.73
CA CYS A 15 24.77 -20.00 -13.87
C CYS A 15 26.28 -20.22 -13.63
N PRO A 16 26.77 -20.07 -12.40
CA PRO A 16 28.20 -20.24 -12.13
C PRO A 16 28.68 -21.70 -12.16
N GLU A 17 27.77 -22.68 -12.10
CA GLU A 17 28.12 -24.09 -12.14
C GLU A 17 28.38 -24.57 -13.56
N ASP A 18 27.57 -24.11 -14.52
CA ASP A 18 27.63 -24.53 -15.91
C ASP A 18 28.38 -23.54 -16.82
N ASP A 19 28.78 -22.38 -16.26
CA ASP A 19 29.44 -21.27 -16.98
C ASP A 19 28.62 -20.77 -18.18
N GLN A 20 27.26 -20.73 -18.04
CA GLN A 20 26.34 -20.37 -19.11
C GLN A 20 25.42 -19.20 -18.73
N ASP A 21 25.13 -18.35 -19.72
CA ASP A 21 24.04 -17.39 -19.65
C ASP A 21 22.70 -18.14 -19.80
N LEU A 22 21.74 -17.83 -18.96
CA LEU A 22 20.41 -18.43 -18.96
C LEU A 22 19.39 -17.46 -19.56
N ASP A 23 18.51 -18.01 -20.39
CA ASP A 23 17.32 -17.29 -20.86
C ASP A 23 16.20 -17.32 -19.80
N ASP A 24 15.31 -16.35 -19.85
CA ASP A 24 14.19 -16.24 -18.88
C ASP A 24 13.32 -17.50 -18.82
N SER A 25 13.24 -18.27 -19.92
CA SER A 25 12.51 -19.55 -19.99
C SER A 25 13.21 -20.73 -19.29
N GLU A 26 14.48 -20.60 -18.98
CA GLU A 26 15.28 -21.63 -18.29
C GLU A 26 15.31 -21.42 -16.78
N ILE A 27 14.75 -20.28 -16.31
CA ILE A 27 14.71 -19.91 -14.90
C ILE A 27 13.45 -20.49 -14.27
N VAL A 28 13.62 -21.35 -13.27
CA VAL A 28 12.54 -21.90 -12.46
C VAL A 28 12.51 -21.25 -11.08
N ARG A 29 11.34 -21.13 -10.50
CA ARG A 29 11.19 -20.64 -9.12
C ARG A 29 11.44 -21.78 -8.15
N GLY A 30 12.29 -21.54 -7.15
CA GLY A 30 12.57 -22.48 -6.08
C GLY A 30 12.21 -21.89 -4.71
N TYR A 31 11.50 -22.68 -3.89
CA TYR A 31 11.27 -22.37 -2.49
C TYR A 31 12.24 -23.17 -1.62
N GLU A 32 13.08 -22.48 -0.85
CA GLU A 32 14.04 -23.13 0.04
C GLU A 32 13.37 -23.68 1.30
N LEU A 33 13.55 -24.98 1.54
CA LEU A 33 13.08 -25.65 2.74
C LEU A 33 14.07 -25.50 3.90
N PRO A 34 13.63 -25.66 5.17
CA PRO A 34 14.50 -25.55 6.33
C PRO A 34 15.70 -26.53 6.35
N ASN A 35 15.64 -27.57 5.55
CA ASN A 35 16.72 -28.57 5.39
C ASN A 35 17.76 -28.18 4.30
N GLY A 36 17.57 -27.02 3.63
CA GLY A 36 18.44 -26.55 2.55
C GLY A 36 18.13 -27.14 1.16
N GLU A 37 17.06 -27.93 1.01
CA GLU A 37 16.57 -28.40 -0.28
C GLU A 37 15.62 -27.35 -0.89
N TYR A 38 15.47 -27.39 -2.23
CA TYR A 38 14.56 -26.52 -2.97
C TYR A 38 13.40 -27.30 -3.56
N VAL A 39 12.20 -26.75 -3.42
CA VAL A 39 11.00 -27.20 -4.15
C VAL A 39 10.80 -26.26 -5.33
N THR A 40 10.81 -26.80 -6.54
CA THR A 40 10.50 -26.04 -7.75
C THR A 40 9.00 -25.83 -7.86
N ILE A 41 8.60 -24.64 -8.26
CA ILE A 41 7.19 -24.23 -8.45
C ILE A 41 7.08 -23.71 -9.88
N ASP A 42 6.22 -24.35 -10.67
CA ASP A 42 5.96 -23.94 -12.04
C ASP A 42 5.04 -22.71 -12.08
N ASP A 43 5.17 -21.89 -13.14
CA ASP A 43 4.34 -20.71 -13.32
C ASP A 43 2.84 -21.06 -13.43
N ASP A 44 2.50 -22.18 -14.08
CA ASP A 44 1.12 -22.68 -14.16
C ASP A 44 0.54 -23.03 -12.77
N GLU A 45 1.35 -23.57 -11.86
CA GLU A 45 0.94 -23.85 -10.48
C GLU A 45 0.67 -22.55 -9.71
N LEU A 46 1.53 -21.53 -9.90
CA LEU A 46 1.33 -20.22 -9.29
C LEU A 46 0.09 -19.52 -9.85
N ASP A 47 -0.13 -19.60 -11.16
CA ASP A 47 -1.31 -19.03 -11.81
C ASP A 47 -2.59 -19.70 -11.32
N ALA A 48 -2.56 -21.02 -11.06
CA ALA A 48 -3.69 -21.74 -10.48
C ALA A 48 -4.01 -21.32 -9.04
N LEU A 49 -3.01 -20.88 -8.26
CA LEU A 49 -3.16 -20.34 -6.91
C LEU A 49 -3.47 -18.85 -6.92
N GLY A 50 -3.20 -18.16 -8.02
CA GLY A 50 -3.39 -16.72 -8.18
C GLY A 50 -4.82 -16.28 -7.94
N ALA A 51 -4.98 -15.09 -7.41
CA ALA A 51 -6.30 -14.48 -7.23
C ALA A 51 -6.98 -14.31 -8.61
N ARG A 52 -8.26 -14.69 -8.71
CA ARG A 52 -9.02 -14.49 -9.95
C ARG A 52 -8.97 -13.01 -10.33
N LYS A 53 -8.61 -12.71 -11.59
CA LYS A 53 -8.59 -11.33 -12.11
C LYS A 53 -9.93 -10.66 -11.85
N SER A 54 -9.93 -9.63 -11.04
CA SER A 54 -11.10 -8.83 -10.70
C SER A 54 -10.76 -7.35 -10.86
N ARG A 55 -11.71 -6.62 -11.44
CA ARG A 55 -11.64 -5.16 -11.52
C ARG A 55 -12.44 -4.48 -10.42
N GLU A 56 -12.82 -5.24 -9.40
CA GLU A 56 -13.69 -4.79 -8.33
C GLU A 56 -12.89 -4.62 -7.04
N ILE A 57 -13.26 -3.60 -6.28
CA ILE A 57 -12.87 -3.45 -4.89
C ILE A 57 -14.02 -4.00 -4.04
N ASP A 58 -13.82 -5.14 -3.39
CA ASP A 58 -14.85 -5.78 -2.57
C ASP A 58 -14.82 -5.23 -1.15
N LEU A 59 -15.78 -4.36 -0.86
CA LEU A 59 -15.90 -3.71 0.44
C LEU A 59 -16.45 -4.67 1.49
N ARG A 60 -15.64 -5.02 2.49
CA ARG A 60 -15.95 -6.02 3.51
C ARG A 60 -16.63 -5.42 4.74
N LEU A 61 -16.10 -4.33 5.28
CA LEU A 61 -16.60 -3.72 6.50
C LEU A 61 -16.18 -2.24 6.62
N PHE A 62 -16.81 -1.54 7.57
CA PHE A 62 -16.41 -0.20 7.98
C PHE A 62 -15.96 -0.20 9.44
N THR A 63 -14.90 0.53 9.74
CA THR A 63 -14.34 0.67 11.07
C THR A 63 -14.06 2.14 11.42
N GLU A 64 -13.71 2.42 12.67
CA GLU A 64 -13.29 3.75 13.06
C GLU A 64 -11.87 4.05 12.58
N ARG A 65 -11.63 5.30 12.17
CA ARG A 65 -10.32 5.73 11.70
C ARG A 65 -9.19 5.47 12.70
N ARG A 66 -9.51 5.58 14.01
CA ARG A 66 -8.53 5.40 15.08
C ARG A 66 -8.21 3.94 15.41
N SER A 67 -8.95 2.98 14.87
CA SER A 67 -8.75 1.55 15.14
C SER A 67 -7.59 0.95 14.35
N LEU A 68 -7.13 1.61 13.29
CA LEU A 68 -6.02 1.13 12.48
C LEU A 68 -4.70 1.70 12.99
N ASN A 69 -3.76 0.80 13.30
CA ASN A 69 -2.40 1.18 13.64
C ASN A 69 -1.68 1.64 12.36
N PRO A 70 -0.96 2.78 12.36
CA PRO A 70 -0.18 3.23 11.22
C PRO A 70 0.83 2.22 10.68
N ALA A 71 1.33 1.30 11.50
CA ALA A 71 2.23 0.24 11.08
C ALA A 71 1.62 -0.73 10.05
N TRP A 72 0.30 -0.80 9.95
CA TRP A 72 -0.40 -1.65 9.00
C TRP A 72 -0.41 -1.08 7.58
N PHE A 73 -0.25 0.23 7.40
CA PHE A 73 -0.24 0.86 6.09
C PHE A 73 1.07 0.59 5.34
N GLU A 74 0.96 0.37 4.04
CA GLU A 74 2.10 0.07 3.18
C GLU A 74 2.24 1.07 2.04
N HIS A 75 1.26 1.10 1.13
CA HIS A 75 1.28 1.98 -0.04
C HIS A 75 0.00 2.80 -0.15
N ALA A 76 0.16 4.10 -0.46
CA ALA A 76 -0.93 5.02 -0.64
C ALA A 76 -1.30 5.19 -2.12
N TYR A 77 -2.58 5.15 -2.43
CA TYR A 77 -3.15 5.40 -3.75
C TYR A 77 -4.24 6.45 -3.67
N VAL A 78 -4.37 7.27 -4.70
CA VAL A 78 -5.52 8.17 -4.84
C VAL A 78 -6.54 7.46 -5.73
N ILE A 79 -7.73 7.23 -5.20
CA ILE A 79 -8.85 6.63 -5.95
C ILE A 79 -9.60 7.75 -6.66
N VAL A 80 -9.64 7.68 -7.98
CA VAL A 80 -10.36 8.65 -8.80
C VAL A 80 -11.51 7.97 -9.57
N PRO A 81 -12.65 8.64 -9.77
CA PRO A 81 -13.74 8.07 -10.55
C PRO A 81 -13.34 8.00 -12.03
N ALA A 82 -13.71 6.92 -12.71
CA ALA A 82 -13.41 6.70 -14.11
C ALA A 82 -14.12 7.66 -15.07
N SER A 83 -15.25 8.19 -14.68
CA SER A 83 -16.04 9.16 -15.44
C SER A 83 -16.24 10.45 -14.67
N GLU A 84 -16.26 11.57 -15.39
CA GLU A 84 -16.55 12.86 -14.79
C GLU A 84 -17.91 12.84 -14.06
N GLY A 85 -17.89 13.24 -12.79
CA GLY A 85 -19.12 13.51 -12.05
C GLY A 85 -19.82 12.31 -11.42
N SER A 86 -19.12 11.23 -11.10
CA SER A 86 -19.72 10.12 -10.35
C SER A 86 -20.30 10.62 -9.02
N LYS A 87 -21.61 10.87 -8.99
CA LYS A 87 -22.35 11.32 -7.79
C LYS A 87 -22.17 10.35 -6.63
N ALA A 88 -22.06 9.06 -6.93
CA ALA A 88 -21.88 8.04 -5.91
C ALA A 88 -20.49 8.10 -5.25
N TYR A 89 -19.45 8.34 -6.03
CA TYR A 89 -18.11 8.54 -5.50
C TYR A 89 -18.07 9.71 -4.50
N ARG A 90 -18.65 10.85 -4.88
CA ARG A 90 -18.73 12.02 -4.02
C ARG A 90 -19.55 11.77 -2.77
N LEU A 91 -20.71 11.12 -2.93
CA LEU A 91 -21.57 10.78 -1.79
C LEU A 91 -20.85 9.84 -0.81
N LEU A 92 -20.17 8.83 -1.33
CA LEU A 92 -19.37 7.90 -0.50
C LEU A 92 -18.27 8.65 0.25
N ALA A 93 -17.51 9.50 -0.45
CA ALA A 93 -16.45 10.28 0.15
C ALA A 93 -16.99 11.20 1.27
N GLU A 94 -18.08 11.88 1.02
CA GLU A 94 -18.73 12.79 1.99
C GLU A 94 -19.26 12.04 3.22
N VAL A 95 -20.00 10.95 3.01
CA VAL A 95 -20.58 10.15 4.10
C VAL A 95 -19.48 9.52 4.95
N MET A 96 -18.45 8.93 4.35
CA MET A 96 -17.32 8.35 5.09
C MET A 96 -16.56 9.41 5.89
N HIS A 97 -16.37 10.60 5.31
CA HIS A 97 -15.72 11.71 5.98
C HIS A 97 -16.51 12.18 7.20
N HIS A 98 -17.81 12.43 7.05
CA HIS A 98 -18.67 12.86 8.16
C HIS A 98 -18.81 11.79 9.25
N ALA A 99 -18.94 10.53 8.85
CA ALA A 99 -19.04 9.42 9.79
C ALA A 99 -17.69 9.08 10.45
N GLN A 100 -16.58 9.65 9.99
CA GLN A 100 -15.20 9.30 10.43
C GLN A 100 -14.92 7.80 10.36
N ARG A 101 -15.41 7.16 9.28
CA ARG A 101 -15.25 5.72 9.02
C ARG A 101 -14.28 5.45 7.90
N ILE A 102 -13.59 4.32 8.03
CA ILE A 102 -12.71 3.74 7.02
C ILE A 102 -13.38 2.48 6.52
N GLY A 103 -13.39 2.30 5.20
CA GLY A 103 -13.81 1.05 4.58
C GLY A 103 -12.63 0.09 4.48
N ILE A 104 -12.82 -1.17 4.87
CA ILE A 104 -11.85 -2.24 4.61
C ILE A 104 -12.38 -3.06 3.46
N ALA A 105 -11.53 -3.22 2.45
CA ALA A 105 -11.87 -3.90 1.22
C ALA A 105 -10.74 -4.84 0.78
N THR A 106 -11.04 -5.72 -0.17
CA THR A 106 -10.04 -6.49 -0.90
C THR A 106 -10.09 -6.14 -2.37
N PHE A 107 -8.97 -6.19 -3.05
CA PHE A 107 -8.87 -6.00 -4.48
C PHE A 107 -7.70 -6.79 -5.06
N VAL A 108 -7.74 -7.06 -6.34
CA VAL A 108 -6.68 -7.77 -7.05
C VAL A 108 -5.89 -6.79 -7.90
N LEU A 109 -4.59 -6.76 -7.73
CA LEU A 109 -3.66 -5.97 -8.54
C LEU A 109 -2.51 -6.85 -8.97
N ARG A 110 -2.27 -6.93 -10.30
CA ARG A 110 -1.17 -7.76 -10.85
C ARG A 110 -1.21 -9.19 -10.32
N GLU A 111 -2.41 -9.81 -10.38
CA GLU A 111 -2.66 -11.22 -10.00
C GLU A 111 -2.49 -11.54 -8.51
N ARG A 112 -2.26 -10.52 -7.69
CA ARG A 112 -2.17 -10.65 -6.24
C ARG A 112 -3.34 -9.95 -5.55
N GLU A 113 -3.93 -10.61 -4.54
CA GLU A 113 -4.96 -10.01 -3.68
C GLU A 113 -4.30 -9.13 -2.62
N TYR A 114 -4.89 -7.97 -2.39
CA TYR A 114 -4.48 -7.01 -1.37
C TYR A 114 -5.67 -6.64 -0.49
N ILE A 115 -5.38 -6.41 0.78
CA ILE A 115 -6.32 -5.73 1.68
C ILE A 115 -6.06 -4.23 1.55
N ILE A 116 -7.13 -3.43 1.45
CA ILE A 116 -7.03 -1.98 1.31
C ILE A 116 -7.95 -1.28 2.31
N ALA A 117 -7.43 -0.26 2.95
CA ALA A 117 -8.22 0.68 3.74
C ALA A 117 -8.62 1.87 2.86
N ILE A 118 -9.90 2.09 2.68
CA ILE A 118 -10.45 3.24 1.94
C ILE A 118 -10.73 4.35 2.95
N ILE A 119 -10.04 5.48 2.78
CA ILE A 119 -10.09 6.62 3.69
C ILE A 119 -10.59 7.83 2.91
N SER A 120 -11.51 8.59 3.47
CA SER A 120 -11.95 9.85 2.86
C SER A 120 -11.31 11.05 3.55
N ASP A 121 -10.81 11.99 2.75
CA ASP A 121 -10.42 13.32 3.20
C ASP A 121 -11.55 14.36 3.04
N GLY A 122 -12.74 13.92 2.58
CA GLY A 122 -13.90 14.76 2.27
C GLY A 122 -13.94 15.25 0.82
N ARG A 123 -12.83 15.20 0.09
CA ARG A 123 -12.72 15.61 -1.32
C ARG A 123 -12.47 14.43 -2.24
N CYS A 124 -11.57 13.53 -1.82
CA CYS A 124 -11.25 12.31 -2.56
C CYS A 124 -11.19 11.10 -1.61
N LEU A 125 -11.17 9.92 -2.20
CA LEU A 125 -10.92 8.67 -1.53
C LEU A 125 -9.43 8.31 -1.70
N LEU A 126 -8.81 7.96 -0.59
CA LEU A 126 -7.46 7.40 -0.54
C LEU A 126 -7.58 5.91 -0.29
N GLY A 127 -6.79 5.12 -0.98
CA GLY A 127 -6.66 3.69 -0.73
C GLY A 127 -5.26 3.43 -0.16
N GLU A 128 -5.22 2.86 1.02
CA GLU A 128 -3.97 2.45 1.67
C GLU A 128 -3.91 0.93 1.72
N THR A 129 -2.96 0.30 1.02
CA THR A 129 -2.78 -1.14 1.17
C THR A 129 -2.35 -1.47 2.59
N LEU A 130 -2.88 -2.58 3.10
CA LEU A 130 -2.57 -3.05 4.45
C LEU A 130 -1.72 -4.30 4.36
N ARG A 131 -0.74 -4.40 5.26
CA ARG A 131 0.02 -5.63 5.51
C ARG A 131 -0.87 -6.71 6.06
N PHE A 132 -0.59 -7.95 5.71
CA PHE A 132 -1.21 -9.10 6.36
C PHE A 132 -0.72 -9.25 7.81
N ALA A 133 -1.49 -9.97 8.62
CA ALA A 133 -1.19 -10.10 10.05
C ALA A 133 0.16 -10.78 10.33
N ASP A 134 0.57 -11.69 9.47
CA ASP A 134 1.83 -12.43 9.54
C ASP A 134 3.05 -11.62 9.09
N GLU A 135 2.84 -10.50 8.40
CA GLU A 135 3.90 -9.55 8.00
C GLU A 135 4.28 -8.57 9.13
N LEU A 136 3.51 -8.56 10.22
CA LEU A 136 3.70 -7.64 11.33
C LEU A 136 4.24 -8.35 12.57
N ARG A 137 5.30 -7.81 13.12
CA ARG A 137 5.79 -8.26 14.42
C ARG A 137 4.98 -7.59 15.53
N SER A 138 4.54 -8.40 16.49
CA SER A 138 3.93 -7.90 17.72
C SER A 138 4.96 -7.16 18.59
N SER A 139 4.52 -6.11 19.28
CA SER A 139 5.37 -5.45 20.29
C SER A 139 5.79 -6.41 21.41
N ASP A 140 5.01 -7.46 21.64
CA ASP A 140 5.28 -8.47 22.68
C ASP A 140 6.43 -9.40 22.30
N GLU A 141 6.74 -9.51 21.00
CA GLU A 141 7.89 -10.26 20.48
C GLU A 141 9.20 -9.45 20.58
N LEU A 142 9.09 -8.15 20.84
CA LEU A 142 10.24 -7.28 20.98
C LEU A 142 10.68 -7.27 22.44
N ALA A 143 11.97 -7.49 22.71
CA ALA A 143 12.56 -7.37 24.04
C ALA A 143 12.62 -5.89 24.46
N LEU A 144 11.45 -5.28 24.65
CA LEU A 144 11.37 -3.89 25.10
C LEU A 144 11.73 -3.81 26.58
N PRO A 145 12.44 -2.75 27.01
CA PRO A 145 12.71 -2.53 28.42
C PRO A 145 11.39 -2.35 29.19
N GLU A 146 11.32 -2.96 30.38
CA GLU A 146 10.15 -2.78 31.23
C GLU A 146 9.90 -1.29 31.51
N ALA A 147 8.65 -0.90 31.40
CA ALA A 147 8.26 0.47 31.73
C ALA A 147 8.55 0.74 33.22
N PRO A 148 9.23 1.86 33.56
CA PRO A 148 9.47 2.21 34.94
C PRO A 148 8.14 2.31 35.69
N ARG A 149 8.04 1.66 36.84
CA ARG A 149 6.82 1.62 37.67
C ARG A 149 6.29 3.01 38.06
N GLN A 150 7.16 4.00 38.12
CA GLN A 150 6.79 5.41 38.37
C GLN A 150 7.72 6.34 37.61
N VAL A 151 7.15 7.24 36.83
CA VAL A 151 7.87 8.37 36.24
C VAL A 151 7.74 9.56 37.19
N ALA A 152 8.85 10.18 37.55
CA ALA A 152 8.82 11.35 38.41
C ALA A 152 7.96 12.47 37.80
N ALA A 153 6.94 12.94 38.52
CA ALA A 153 5.99 13.94 38.05
C ALA A 153 6.68 15.22 37.55
N ALA A 154 7.77 15.62 38.17
CA ALA A 154 8.59 16.77 37.75
C ALA A 154 9.23 16.58 36.37
N LEU A 155 9.71 15.35 36.06
CA LEU A 155 10.29 15.02 34.75
C LEU A 155 9.21 14.99 33.66
N SER A 156 8.06 14.39 33.97
CA SER A 156 6.90 14.37 33.06
C SER A 156 6.43 15.80 32.73
N ALA A 157 6.30 16.66 33.74
CA ALA A 157 5.91 18.06 33.55
C ALA A 157 6.95 18.87 32.73
N LYS A 158 8.24 18.61 32.95
CA LYS A 158 9.31 19.22 32.15
C LYS A 158 9.24 18.80 30.68
N LEU A 159 9.01 17.52 30.43
CA LEU A 159 8.88 16.98 29.08
C LEU A 159 7.62 17.52 28.38
N GLN A 160 6.48 17.58 29.08
CA GLN A 160 5.25 18.16 28.54
C GLN A 160 5.41 19.62 28.12
N ARG A 161 6.11 20.43 28.93
CA ARG A 161 6.44 21.83 28.55
C ARG A 161 7.30 21.91 27.30
N ALA A 162 8.32 21.04 27.19
CA ALA A 162 9.18 20.99 26.03
C ALA A 162 8.42 20.58 24.75
N LEU A 163 7.52 19.62 24.86
CA LEU A 163 6.63 19.22 23.76
C LEU A 163 5.68 20.35 23.36
N SER A 164 5.04 21.01 24.34
CA SER A 164 4.14 22.13 24.06
C SER A 164 4.85 23.30 23.38
N ALA A 165 6.11 23.56 23.74
CA ALA A 165 6.91 24.63 23.12
C ALA A 165 7.25 24.34 21.64
N LYS A 166 7.21 23.06 21.21
CA LYS A 166 7.45 22.64 19.83
C LYS A 166 6.17 22.26 19.07
N GLN A 167 5.01 22.41 19.71
CA GLN A 167 3.74 22.09 19.10
C GLN A 167 3.39 23.08 17.99
N ALA A 168 3.21 22.58 16.76
CA ALA A 168 2.67 23.32 15.65
C ALA A 168 1.17 23.01 15.50
N GLY A 169 0.37 24.01 15.14
CA GLY A 169 -1.09 23.84 14.99
C GLY A 169 -1.47 22.97 13.78
N LYS A 170 -0.66 23.03 12.73
CA LYS A 170 -0.78 22.18 11.52
C LYS A 170 0.60 21.75 11.07
N PHE A 171 0.68 20.52 10.59
CA PHE A 171 1.84 20.05 9.86
C PHE A 171 1.84 20.69 8.47
N ASP A 172 2.98 21.25 8.06
CA ASP A 172 3.18 21.83 6.74
C ASP A 172 3.96 20.85 5.86
N PRO A 173 3.31 20.23 4.85
CA PRO A 173 3.98 19.28 3.96
C PRO A 173 5.15 19.87 3.19
N SER A 174 5.21 21.20 3.00
CA SER A 174 6.32 21.87 2.30
C SER A 174 7.66 21.73 3.04
N GLN A 175 7.62 21.34 4.34
CA GLN A 175 8.82 21.06 5.12
C GLN A 175 9.43 19.68 4.82
N LEU A 176 8.69 18.80 4.11
CA LEU A 176 9.18 17.50 3.66
C LEU A 176 10.00 17.67 2.37
N VAL A 177 11.13 18.36 2.47
CA VAL A 177 12.05 18.55 1.35
C VAL A 177 13.17 17.52 1.44
N ASP A 178 13.43 16.83 0.34
CA ASP A 178 14.63 15.99 0.22
C ASP A 178 15.85 16.86 -0.16
N PRO A 179 16.77 17.10 0.80
CA PRO A 179 17.95 17.91 0.50
C PRO A 179 18.93 17.18 -0.43
N GLY A 180 18.85 15.86 -0.54
CA GLY A 180 19.64 15.04 -1.46
C GLY A 180 19.24 15.30 -2.91
N HIS A 181 17.93 15.33 -3.16
CA HIS A 181 17.37 15.59 -4.49
C HIS A 181 17.79 16.97 -5.01
N ALA A 182 17.64 18.01 -4.19
CA ALA A 182 18.04 19.38 -4.57
C ALA A 182 19.56 19.49 -4.90
N LYS A 183 20.42 18.79 -4.17
CA LYS A 183 21.86 18.73 -4.44
C LYS A 183 22.17 17.99 -5.74
N LEU A 184 21.43 16.91 -6.01
CA LEU A 184 21.58 16.14 -7.25
C LEU A 184 21.18 16.96 -8.47
N GLU A 185 20.03 17.67 -8.41
CA GLU A 185 19.59 18.57 -9.48
C GLU A 185 20.65 19.64 -9.78
N GLN A 186 21.18 20.29 -8.75
CA GLN A 186 22.25 21.28 -8.92
C GLN A 186 23.52 20.67 -9.52
N LEU A 187 23.85 19.42 -9.21
CA LEU A 187 24.97 18.71 -9.81
C LEU A 187 24.73 18.44 -11.29
N ILE A 188 23.52 17.97 -11.64
CA ILE A 188 23.10 17.71 -13.02
C ILE A 188 23.16 18.99 -13.84
N GLU A 189 22.58 20.09 -13.37
CA GLU A 189 22.63 21.38 -14.04
C GLU A 189 24.07 21.87 -14.29
N ARG A 190 24.95 21.74 -13.28
CA ARG A 190 26.36 22.11 -13.42
C ARG A 190 27.07 21.28 -14.49
N LYS A 191 26.78 19.97 -14.56
CA LYS A 191 27.34 19.08 -15.57
C LYS A 191 26.81 19.40 -16.96
N GLN A 192 25.51 19.65 -17.09
CA GLN A 192 24.90 20.09 -18.37
C GLN A 192 25.54 21.41 -18.90
N LYS A 193 25.69 22.41 -18.03
CA LYS A 193 26.31 23.70 -18.39
C LYS A 193 27.78 23.55 -18.82
N ARG A 194 28.46 22.50 -18.37
CA ARG A 194 29.87 22.19 -18.75
C ARG A 194 29.96 21.31 -20.00
N GLY A 195 28.85 21.01 -20.66
CA GLY A 195 28.83 20.16 -21.85
C GLY A 195 29.13 18.67 -21.59
N ALA A 196 29.08 18.22 -20.35
CA ALA A 196 29.31 16.81 -19.97
C ALA A 196 28.07 15.94 -20.21
N VAL A 197 27.43 16.10 -21.37
CA VAL A 197 26.33 15.19 -21.79
C VAL A 197 26.97 14.11 -22.67
N THR A 198 27.18 12.92 -22.13
CA THR A 198 27.93 11.83 -22.79
C THR A 198 27.06 10.83 -23.56
N ALA A 199 25.72 10.86 -23.38
CA ALA A 199 24.84 9.96 -24.13
C ALA A 199 23.47 10.59 -24.37
N ARG A 200 22.96 10.42 -25.59
CA ARG A 200 21.55 10.65 -25.92
C ARG A 200 20.88 9.29 -25.81
N ALA A 201 20.12 9.04 -24.77
CA ALA A 201 19.27 7.85 -24.71
C ALA A 201 18.25 7.97 -25.84
N GLU A 202 18.38 7.15 -26.89
CA GLU A 202 17.25 6.81 -27.72
C GLU A 202 16.33 5.99 -26.83
N THR A 203 15.30 6.64 -26.28
CA THR A 203 14.20 5.93 -25.64
C THR A 203 13.52 5.09 -26.71
N PRO A 204 13.54 3.75 -26.61
CA PRO A 204 12.55 2.98 -27.31
C PRO A 204 11.21 3.48 -26.78
N HIS A 205 10.33 3.96 -27.66
CA HIS A 205 8.94 4.18 -27.34
C HIS A 205 8.38 2.80 -26.91
N ALA A 206 8.53 2.45 -25.66
CA ALA A 206 7.61 1.52 -25.04
C ALA A 206 6.28 2.28 -25.03
N GLU A 207 5.39 1.85 -25.90
CA GLU A 207 3.98 2.21 -25.80
C GLU A 207 3.60 1.92 -24.35
N ALA A 208 3.38 2.98 -23.59
CA ALA A 208 2.83 2.85 -22.26
C ALA A 208 1.45 2.25 -22.46
N GLU A 209 1.34 0.95 -22.24
CA GLU A 209 0.05 0.34 -21.99
C GLU A 209 -0.53 1.03 -20.77
N SER A 210 -1.33 2.05 -21.03
CA SER A 210 -2.16 2.72 -20.05
C SER A 210 -3.32 1.80 -19.67
N GLY A 211 -2.99 0.69 -19.06
CA GLY A 211 -3.93 -0.20 -18.41
C GLY A 211 -4.24 0.27 -17.01
N ALA A 212 -4.69 1.50 -16.86
CA ALA A 212 -5.42 1.88 -15.65
C ALA A 212 -6.76 1.14 -15.71
N ASP A 213 -6.84 0.01 -15.04
CA ASP A 213 -8.07 -0.76 -14.92
C ASP A 213 -9.15 0.08 -14.24
N VAL A 214 -10.20 0.39 -15.00
CA VAL A 214 -11.35 1.17 -14.52
C VAL A 214 -12.20 0.27 -13.62
N ILE A 215 -12.21 0.58 -12.32
CA ILE A 215 -12.98 -0.16 -11.32
C ILE A 215 -14.34 0.52 -11.14
N ASP A 216 -15.46 -0.18 -11.41
CA ASP A 216 -16.81 0.36 -11.20
C ASP A 216 -17.28 0.19 -9.76
N LEU A 217 -17.05 1.24 -8.95
CA LEU A 217 -17.45 1.32 -7.55
C LEU A 217 -18.97 1.24 -7.31
N MET A 218 -19.79 1.55 -8.35
CA MET A 218 -21.24 1.61 -8.21
C MET A 218 -21.91 0.24 -8.20
N GLU A 219 -21.43 -0.69 -9.00
CA GLU A 219 -21.97 -2.05 -8.99
C GLU A 219 -21.67 -2.76 -7.69
N ILE A 220 -20.48 -2.53 -7.15
CA ILE A 220 -20.01 -3.12 -5.90
C ILE A 220 -20.83 -2.65 -4.70
N LEU A 221 -21.07 -1.34 -4.60
CA LEU A 221 -21.93 -0.76 -3.55
C LEU A 221 -23.35 -1.32 -3.60
N LYS A 222 -23.91 -1.48 -4.79
CA LYS A 222 -25.25 -2.08 -4.97
C LYS A 222 -25.27 -3.55 -4.57
N ARG A 223 -24.20 -4.30 -4.83
CA ARG A 223 -24.09 -5.71 -4.47
C ARG A 223 -23.93 -5.91 -2.96
N SER A 224 -23.04 -5.13 -2.32
CA SER A 224 -22.85 -5.16 -0.85
C SER A 224 -24.10 -4.76 -0.07
N LEU A 225 -24.94 -3.86 -0.64
CA LEU A 225 -26.22 -3.49 -0.02
C LEU A 225 -27.30 -4.56 -0.19
N ARG A 226 -27.21 -5.41 -1.22
CA ARG A 226 -28.14 -6.53 -1.46
C ARG A 226 -27.84 -7.75 -0.62
N ASP A 227 -26.57 -8.01 -0.29
CA ASP A 227 -26.10 -9.20 0.41
C ASP A 227 -26.10 -9.07 1.94
N GLN A 228 -26.66 -7.99 2.50
CA GLN A 228 -26.87 -7.92 3.95
C GLN A 228 -27.92 -8.98 4.38
N PRO A 229 -27.56 -9.95 5.22
CA PRO A 229 -28.53 -10.90 5.74
C PRO A 229 -29.57 -10.16 6.55
N LYS A 230 -30.84 -10.24 6.15
CA LYS A 230 -31.98 -9.68 6.88
C LYS A 230 -31.95 -10.19 8.32
N ALA A 231 -31.68 -9.29 9.26
CA ALA A 231 -31.74 -9.59 10.68
C ALA A 231 -33.14 -10.15 11.02
N LYS A 232 -33.18 -11.41 11.48
CA LYS A 232 -34.42 -12.02 11.95
C LYS A 232 -34.95 -11.21 13.14
N PRO A 233 -36.24 -10.88 13.20
CA PRO A 233 -36.81 -10.17 14.33
C PRO A 233 -36.72 -11.05 15.58
N LYS A 234 -36.15 -10.50 16.66
CA LYS A 234 -36.15 -11.14 17.98
C LYS A 234 -37.58 -11.27 18.45
N THR A 235 -38.12 -12.50 18.50
CA THR A 235 -39.39 -12.83 19.16
C THR A 235 -39.28 -12.51 20.64
N SER A 236 -40.09 -11.57 21.09
CA SER A 236 -40.26 -11.21 22.49
C SER A 236 -40.83 -12.40 23.27
N ARG A 237 -40.06 -12.98 24.17
CA ARG A 237 -40.56 -13.90 25.16
C ARG A 237 -41.46 -13.17 26.16
N LYS A 238 -42.76 -13.47 26.20
CA LYS A 238 -43.68 -13.11 27.24
C LYS A 238 -43.21 -13.66 28.60
N PRO A 239 -43.29 -12.91 29.69
CA PRO A 239 -43.04 -13.44 31.02
C PRO A 239 -44.19 -14.36 31.48
N LEU A 240 -43.87 -15.58 31.89
CA LEU A 240 -44.81 -16.43 32.62
C LEU A 240 -45.02 -15.86 34.02
N ARG A 241 -46.29 -15.56 34.33
CA ARG A 241 -46.75 -15.37 35.70
C ARG A 241 -46.80 -16.72 36.42
N ARG A 242 -46.13 -16.82 37.53
CA ARG A 242 -46.62 -17.41 38.82
C ARG A 242 -45.77 -16.85 39.94
#